data_e0b6d3dc002fee4908a99ffeac70651d
#
_entry.id   e0b6d3dc002fee4908a99ffeac70651d
#
_cell.length_a   1.000
_cell.length_b   1.000
_cell.length_c   1.000
_cell.angle_alpha   90.00
_cell.angle_beta   90.00
_cell.angle_gamma   90.00
#
_symmetry.space_group_name_H-M   'P 1'
#
loop_
_entity.id
_entity.type
_entity.pdbx_description
1 polymer ?
#
loop_
_entity_poly.entity_id
_entity_poly.type
_entity_poly.pdbx_seq_one_letter_code
_entity_poly.pdbx_strand_id
1 'polypeptide(L)'
;MDINSRSYRAMLKKRPLNVQAVYGSEDAGIVSGRDIVEAFRENKGIILAVNARSPLTIKGVLKAAKRLDAAVYIELAKSESTYCYGTFDNIPDYAVKYSREIGHGAVFGLHVDHYAIKSEKDLFDSIWHLRKIIEKGWTSVAVDASHVPDWENLCYTRDVAMNIPPYLGLEVEVGEIKGAGELSTVEEALFFVGGLNAWNIYPDLLAISN
;
A
#
# COMPACT_ATOMS: atom_id res chain seq x y z
N MET A 1 -12.85 7.50 -14.79
CA MET A 1 -14.11 6.70 -14.90
C MET A 1 -15.31 7.60 -14.67
N ASP A 2 -16.45 7.37 -15.36
CA ASP A 2 -17.71 8.08 -15.08
C ASP A 2 -18.30 7.60 -13.73
N ILE A 3 -18.56 8.52 -12.81
CA ILE A 3 -19.12 8.23 -11.48
C ILE A 3 -20.54 7.65 -11.52
N ASN A 4 -21.26 7.90 -12.57
CA ASN A 4 -22.61 7.36 -12.77
C ASN A 4 -22.61 6.00 -13.43
N SER A 5 -21.43 5.52 -13.90
CA SER A 5 -21.33 4.22 -14.51
C SER A 5 -21.66 3.09 -13.53
N ARG A 6 -22.26 2.02 -14.03
CA ARG A 6 -22.57 0.83 -13.24
C ARG A 6 -21.28 0.23 -12.63
N SER A 7 -20.17 0.29 -13.35
CA SER A 7 -18.87 -0.22 -12.90
C SER A 7 -18.32 0.54 -11.71
N TYR A 8 -18.34 1.87 -11.76
CA TYR A 8 -17.87 2.70 -10.65
C TYR A 8 -18.70 2.48 -9.39
N ARG A 9 -20.03 2.45 -9.53
CA ARG A 9 -20.92 2.20 -8.40
C ARG A 9 -20.78 0.80 -7.82
N ALA A 10 -20.49 -0.21 -8.65
CA ALA A 10 -20.21 -1.56 -8.18
C ALA A 10 -18.88 -1.64 -7.43
N MET A 11 -17.85 -0.94 -7.92
CA MET A 11 -16.54 -0.83 -7.25
C MET A 11 -16.68 -0.18 -5.87
N LEU A 12 -17.42 0.93 -5.73
CA LEU A 12 -17.64 1.60 -4.43
C LEU A 12 -18.24 0.65 -3.38
N LYS A 13 -19.09 -0.29 -3.78
CA LYS A 13 -19.68 -1.29 -2.87
C LYS A 13 -18.68 -2.35 -2.41
N LYS A 14 -17.60 -2.56 -3.17
CA LYS A 14 -16.53 -3.55 -2.87
C LYS A 14 -15.34 -2.95 -2.14
N ARG A 15 -15.38 -1.68 -1.78
CA ARG A 15 -14.29 -1.03 -1.02
C ARG A 15 -13.96 -1.81 0.25
N PRO A 16 -12.71 -1.80 0.71
CA PRO A 16 -12.28 -2.44 1.96
C PRO A 16 -13.14 -2.00 3.15
N LEU A 17 -13.34 -2.90 4.12
CA LEU A 17 -14.21 -2.63 5.27
C LEU A 17 -13.78 -1.41 6.10
N ASN A 18 -12.47 -1.20 6.26
CA ASN A 18 -11.93 -0.03 6.94
C ASN A 18 -12.25 1.27 6.18
N VAL A 19 -12.19 1.27 4.85
CA VAL A 19 -12.59 2.41 4.02
C VAL A 19 -14.10 2.66 4.13
N GLN A 20 -14.91 1.61 4.12
CA GLN A 20 -16.36 1.73 4.29
C GLN A 20 -16.72 2.31 5.67
N ALA A 21 -16.00 1.90 6.71
CA ALA A 21 -16.23 2.39 8.07
C ALA A 21 -15.97 3.90 8.21
N VAL A 22 -14.91 4.41 7.57
CA VAL A 22 -14.50 5.83 7.69
C VAL A 22 -15.14 6.71 6.61
N TYR A 23 -15.17 6.24 5.36
CA TYR A 23 -15.54 7.00 4.17
C TYR A 23 -16.73 6.41 3.41
N GLY A 24 -17.57 5.62 4.08
CA GLY A 24 -18.68 4.91 3.44
C GLY A 24 -19.69 5.81 2.74
N SER A 25 -19.89 7.03 3.23
CA SER A 25 -20.77 8.04 2.64
C SER A 25 -20.16 8.81 1.46
N GLU A 26 -18.85 8.67 1.23
CA GLU A 26 -18.14 9.37 0.17
C GLU A 26 -18.08 8.54 -1.12
N ASP A 27 -18.14 9.19 -2.26
CA ASP A 27 -17.98 8.56 -3.58
C ASP A 27 -16.51 8.50 -4.03
N ALA A 28 -15.55 8.60 -3.10
CA ALA A 28 -14.13 8.47 -3.39
C ALA A 28 -13.75 7.02 -3.76
N GLY A 29 -13.05 6.85 -4.86
CA GLY A 29 -12.69 5.55 -5.42
C GLY A 29 -11.48 4.89 -4.75
N ILE A 30 -11.47 4.84 -3.42
CA ILE A 30 -10.43 4.16 -2.63
C ILE A 30 -10.71 2.67 -2.67
N VAL A 31 -9.81 1.89 -3.25
CA VAL A 31 -9.93 0.43 -3.39
C VAL A 31 -8.80 -0.29 -2.68
N SER A 32 -8.95 -1.60 -2.50
CA SER A 32 -7.87 -2.44 -1.99
C SER A 32 -6.65 -2.38 -2.90
N GLY A 33 -5.46 -2.33 -2.30
CA GLY A 33 -4.23 -2.47 -3.05
C GLY A 33 -4.13 -3.81 -3.77
N ARG A 34 -4.64 -4.88 -3.16
CA ARG A 34 -4.73 -6.20 -3.79
C ARG A 34 -5.54 -6.17 -5.10
N ASP A 35 -6.71 -5.55 -5.09
CA ASP A 35 -7.56 -5.46 -6.28
C ASP A 35 -6.86 -4.69 -7.42
N ILE A 36 -6.06 -3.66 -7.08
CA ILE A 36 -5.25 -2.94 -8.06
C ILE A 36 -4.19 -3.87 -8.65
N VAL A 37 -3.42 -4.57 -7.80
CA VAL A 37 -2.36 -5.49 -8.28
C VAL A 37 -2.94 -6.59 -9.16
N GLU A 38 -4.05 -7.21 -8.76
CA GLU A 38 -4.71 -8.24 -9.56
C GLU A 38 -5.13 -7.73 -10.93
N ALA A 39 -5.78 -6.56 -10.98
CA ALA A 39 -6.22 -5.95 -12.23
C ALA A 39 -5.04 -5.62 -13.17
N PHE A 40 -3.92 -5.11 -12.64
CA PHE A 40 -2.74 -4.80 -13.44
C PHE A 40 -2.00 -6.06 -13.89
N ARG A 41 -1.92 -7.09 -13.06
CA ARG A 41 -1.33 -8.38 -13.40
C ARG A 41 -2.08 -9.06 -14.56
N GLU A 42 -3.41 -9.08 -14.50
CA GLU A 42 -4.24 -9.64 -15.55
C GLU A 42 -4.08 -8.90 -16.90
N ASN A 43 -3.89 -7.59 -16.84
CA ASN A 43 -3.74 -6.73 -18.02
C ASN A 43 -2.27 -6.46 -18.39
N LYS A 44 -1.29 -7.07 -17.73
CA LYS A 44 0.15 -6.86 -17.93
C LYS A 44 0.54 -5.38 -17.87
N GLY A 45 -0.07 -4.66 -16.96
CA GLY A 45 0.16 -3.23 -16.74
C GLY A 45 1.26 -2.94 -15.71
N ILE A 46 1.54 -1.66 -15.52
CA ILE A 46 2.46 -1.14 -14.49
C ILE A 46 1.65 -0.22 -13.57
N ILE A 47 1.74 -0.45 -12.26
CA ILE A 47 1.12 0.42 -11.26
C ILE A 47 2.09 1.57 -10.96
N LEU A 48 1.60 2.80 -11.05
CA LEU A 48 2.35 3.96 -10.60
C LEU A 48 2.04 4.21 -9.12
N ALA A 49 3.06 4.18 -8.28
CA ALA A 49 3.02 4.60 -6.90
C ALA A 49 3.58 6.02 -6.78
N VAL A 50 2.82 6.93 -6.19
CA VAL A 50 3.18 8.36 -6.12
C VAL A 50 3.26 8.80 -4.68
N ASN A 51 4.46 9.21 -4.28
CA ASN A 51 4.75 9.67 -2.94
C ASN A 51 4.05 10.99 -2.60
N ALA A 52 3.27 10.99 -1.53
CA ALA A 52 2.44 12.12 -1.08
C ALA A 52 3.10 12.97 0.02
N ARG A 53 4.41 13.23 -0.07
CA ARG A 53 5.14 14.11 0.86
C ARG A 53 4.46 15.46 1.05
N SER A 54 3.83 15.95 0.01
CA SER A 54 2.94 17.12 0.07
C SER A 54 1.52 16.71 -0.32
N PRO A 55 0.51 16.97 0.50
CA PRO A 55 -0.88 16.69 0.14
C PRO A 55 -1.34 17.34 -1.17
N LEU A 56 -0.69 18.43 -1.59
CA LEU A 56 -1.02 19.10 -2.85
C LEU A 56 -0.75 18.24 -4.08
N THR A 57 0.21 17.31 -4.02
CA THR A 57 0.49 16.36 -5.13
C THR A 57 -0.68 15.43 -5.38
N ILE A 58 -1.42 15.05 -4.34
CA ILE A 58 -2.56 14.13 -4.42
C ILE A 58 -3.60 14.62 -5.42
N LYS A 59 -3.93 15.92 -5.42
CA LYS A 59 -4.91 16.48 -6.36
C LYS A 59 -4.48 16.32 -7.81
N GLY A 60 -3.20 16.54 -8.09
CA GLY A 60 -2.61 16.36 -9.43
C GLY A 60 -2.66 14.91 -9.89
N VAL A 61 -2.27 14.00 -9.00
CA VAL A 61 -2.29 12.54 -9.23
C VAL A 61 -3.70 12.05 -9.53
N LEU A 62 -4.69 12.41 -8.70
CA LEU A 62 -6.08 12.01 -8.91
C LEU A 62 -6.67 12.56 -10.22
N LYS A 63 -6.32 13.81 -10.60
CA LYS A 63 -6.70 14.36 -11.91
C LYS A 63 -6.10 13.58 -13.06
N ALA A 64 -4.82 13.21 -12.97
CA ALA A 64 -4.14 12.44 -14.00
C ALA A 64 -4.73 11.03 -14.11
N ALA A 65 -4.91 10.33 -12.99
CA ALA A 65 -5.53 9.02 -12.93
C ALA A 65 -6.94 9.01 -13.56
N LYS A 66 -7.78 9.97 -13.18
CA LYS A 66 -9.12 10.14 -13.76
C LYS A 66 -9.08 10.36 -15.27
N ARG A 67 -8.20 11.25 -15.74
CA ARG A 67 -8.09 11.59 -17.17
C ARG A 67 -7.60 10.42 -18.01
N LEU A 68 -6.70 9.60 -17.45
CA LEU A 68 -6.10 8.45 -18.15
C LEU A 68 -6.90 7.16 -17.94
N ASP A 69 -7.99 7.21 -17.16
CA ASP A 69 -8.78 6.04 -16.74
C ASP A 69 -7.90 4.93 -16.13
N ALA A 70 -6.93 5.32 -15.31
CA ALA A 70 -5.96 4.45 -14.66
C ALA A 70 -6.18 4.42 -13.15
N ALA A 71 -5.80 3.30 -12.52
CA ALA A 71 -5.66 3.22 -11.07
C ALA A 71 -4.21 3.54 -10.67
N VAL A 72 -4.01 4.13 -9.47
CA VAL A 72 -2.70 4.53 -8.96
C VAL A 72 -2.60 4.24 -7.45
N TYR A 73 -1.38 4.10 -6.93
CA TYR A 73 -1.13 4.25 -5.50
C TYR A 73 -0.78 5.69 -5.14
N ILE A 74 -1.33 6.13 -4.02
CA ILE A 74 -0.88 7.31 -3.27
C ILE A 74 -0.17 6.74 -2.05
N GLU A 75 1.12 7.00 -1.92
CA GLU A 75 1.94 6.37 -0.90
C GLU A 75 2.65 7.36 0.02
N LEU A 76 3.07 6.86 1.17
CA LEU A 76 3.98 7.54 2.08
C LEU A 76 4.83 6.52 2.83
N ALA A 77 6.14 6.75 2.88
CA ALA A 77 7.04 5.91 3.65
C ALA A 77 6.97 6.21 5.16
N LYS A 78 7.21 5.19 6.00
CA LYS A 78 7.22 5.34 7.47
C LYS A 78 8.13 6.49 7.91
N SER A 79 9.33 6.58 7.38
CA SER A 79 10.29 7.63 7.73
C SER A 79 9.80 9.03 7.33
N GLU A 80 9.15 9.15 6.18
CA GLU A 80 8.69 10.42 5.63
C GLU A 80 7.53 11.01 6.43
N SER A 81 6.70 10.18 7.06
CA SER A 81 5.59 10.62 7.90
C SER A 81 6.03 11.49 9.10
N THR A 82 7.33 11.50 9.42
CA THR A 82 7.89 12.23 10.56
C THR A 82 8.37 13.63 10.21
N TYR A 83 8.61 13.94 8.93
CA TYR A 83 9.17 15.24 8.51
C TYR A 83 8.45 15.89 7.32
N CYS A 84 7.53 15.19 6.68
CA CYS A 84 6.75 15.73 5.58
C CYS A 84 5.42 16.35 6.06
N TYR A 85 4.79 17.15 5.20
CA TYR A 85 3.42 17.63 5.45
C TYR A 85 2.37 16.53 5.33
N GLY A 86 2.62 15.54 4.44
CA GLY A 86 1.82 14.33 4.38
C GLY A 86 2.13 13.43 5.57
N THR A 87 1.08 12.92 6.23
CA THR A 87 1.17 11.97 7.35
C THR A 87 0.18 10.85 7.13
N PHE A 88 0.36 9.73 7.86
CA PHE A 88 -0.62 8.64 7.81
C PHE A 88 -2.00 9.07 8.33
N ASP A 89 -2.08 10.14 9.12
CA ASP A 89 -3.36 10.67 9.63
C ASP A 89 -4.08 11.55 8.60
N ASN A 90 -3.35 12.37 7.82
CA ASN A 90 -4.00 13.40 7.00
C ASN A 90 -4.14 13.06 5.52
N ILE A 91 -3.28 12.19 4.97
CA ILE A 91 -3.32 11.82 3.54
C ILE A 91 -4.68 11.24 3.12
N PRO A 92 -5.32 10.31 3.89
CA PRO A 92 -6.63 9.78 3.51
C PRO A 92 -7.70 10.87 3.39
N ASP A 93 -7.74 11.82 4.33
CA ASP A 93 -8.68 12.93 4.30
C ASP A 93 -8.44 13.88 3.11
N TYR A 94 -7.17 14.18 2.79
CA TYR A 94 -6.82 14.94 1.59
C TYR A 94 -7.20 14.20 0.30
N ALA A 95 -7.01 12.89 0.24
CA ALA A 95 -7.38 12.10 -0.92
C ALA A 95 -8.91 12.13 -1.15
N VAL A 96 -9.71 11.98 -0.11
CA VAL A 96 -11.17 12.12 -0.18
C VAL A 96 -11.59 13.54 -0.56
N LYS A 97 -11.02 14.56 0.08
CA LYS A 97 -11.27 15.97 -0.24
C LYS A 97 -11.00 16.27 -1.71
N TYR A 98 -9.83 15.87 -2.21
CA TYR A 98 -9.46 16.16 -3.60
C TYR A 98 -10.21 15.28 -4.60
N SER A 99 -10.58 14.06 -4.25
CA SER A 99 -11.49 13.25 -5.05
C SER A 99 -12.82 13.97 -5.26
N ARG A 100 -13.39 14.57 -4.20
CA ARG A 100 -14.62 15.38 -4.26
C ARG A 100 -14.43 16.63 -5.14
N GLU A 101 -13.32 17.37 -4.93
CA GLU A 101 -13.03 18.59 -5.69
C GLU A 101 -12.86 18.37 -7.20
N ILE A 102 -12.40 17.19 -7.62
CA ILE A 102 -12.31 16.84 -9.04
C ILE A 102 -13.58 16.17 -9.59
N GLY A 103 -14.63 16.08 -8.78
CA GLY A 103 -15.90 15.41 -9.12
C GLY A 103 -15.77 13.90 -9.19
N HIS A 104 -14.99 13.29 -8.26
CA HIS A 104 -14.76 11.84 -8.15
C HIS A 104 -14.29 11.16 -9.45
N GLY A 105 -14.43 9.84 -9.55
CA GLY A 105 -14.13 9.07 -10.76
C GLY A 105 -12.67 8.63 -10.93
N ALA A 106 -11.74 9.08 -10.06
CA ALA A 106 -10.42 8.50 -9.94
C ALA A 106 -10.49 7.22 -9.08
N VAL A 107 -9.72 6.19 -9.45
CA VAL A 107 -9.55 4.95 -8.70
C VAL A 107 -8.14 4.93 -8.12
N PHE A 108 -7.99 4.66 -6.84
CA PHE A 108 -6.69 4.69 -6.18
C PHE A 108 -6.64 3.83 -4.92
N GLY A 109 -5.44 3.33 -4.60
CA GLY A 109 -5.10 2.75 -3.31
C GLY A 109 -4.32 3.75 -2.46
N LEU A 110 -4.42 3.60 -1.14
CA LEU A 110 -3.56 4.29 -0.17
C LEU A 110 -2.54 3.26 0.33
N HIS A 111 -1.26 3.48 0.03
CA HIS A 111 -0.19 2.52 0.27
C HIS A 111 0.79 3.04 1.33
N VAL A 112 0.93 2.28 2.40
CA VAL A 112 1.98 2.51 3.41
C VAL A 112 3.26 1.92 2.85
N ASP A 113 4.21 2.78 2.48
CA ASP A 113 5.46 2.42 1.85
C ASP A 113 6.59 2.25 2.87
N HIS A 114 7.52 1.33 2.62
CA HIS A 114 8.73 1.09 3.44
C HIS A 114 8.46 1.17 4.95
N TYR A 115 7.55 0.32 5.44
CA TYR A 115 7.28 0.28 6.88
C TYR A 115 8.38 -0.52 7.59
N ALA A 116 9.52 0.16 7.82
CA ALA A 116 10.74 -0.44 8.35
C ALA A 116 10.57 -0.99 9.77
N ILE A 117 11.06 -2.23 9.99
CA ILE A 117 11.11 -2.97 11.26
C ILE A 117 12.56 -3.41 11.46
N LYS A 118 13.23 -2.83 12.46
CA LYS A 118 14.69 -2.98 12.65
C LYS A 118 15.07 -3.78 13.90
N SER A 119 14.11 -4.19 14.70
CA SER A 119 14.34 -4.95 15.94
C SER A 119 13.05 -5.60 16.43
N GLU A 120 13.16 -6.55 17.34
CA GLU A 120 12.00 -7.19 18.01
C GLU A 120 11.12 -6.15 18.75
N LYS A 121 11.72 -5.16 19.38
CA LYS A 121 10.97 -4.07 20.02
C LYS A 121 10.16 -3.29 18.98
N ASP A 122 10.77 -2.98 17.85
CA ASP A 122 10.14 -2.26 16.75
C ASP A 122 8.98 -3.07 16.14
N LEU A 123 9.08 -4.41 16.15
CA LEU A 123 8.04 -5.31 15.66
C LEU A 123 6.71 -5.12 16.41
N PHE A 124 6.74 -5.16 17.74
CA PHE A 124 5.51 -5.01 18.54
C PHE A 124 4.89 -3.63 18.38
N ASP A 125 5.70 -2.57 18.41
CA ASP A 125 5.24 -1.21 18.19
C ASP A 125 4.65 -1.04 16.78
N SER A 126 5.25 -1.69 15.78
CA SER A 126 4.81 -1.65 14.38
C SER A 126 3.45 -2.29 14.17
N ILE A 127 3.20 -3.47 14.74
CA ILE A 127 1.90 -4.14 14.63
C ILE A 127 0.78 -3.24 15.17
N TRP A 128 1.01 -2.62 16.33
CA TRP A 128 0.03 -1.74 16.94
C TRP A 128 -0.18 -0.44 16.14
N HIS A 129 0.89 0.15 15.65
CA HIS A 129 0.82 1.38 14.85
C HIS A 129 0.16 1.14 13.49
N LEU A 130 0.50 0.04 12.79
CA LEU A 130 -0.12 -0.32 11.52
C LEU A 130 -1.63 -0.52 11.64
N ARG A 131 -2.11 -1.13 12.73
CA ARG A 131 -3.56 -1.23 12.99
C ARG A 131 -4.24 0.14 12.97
N LYS A 132 -3.65 1.13 13.65
CA LYS A 132 -4.18 2.50 13.69
C LYS A 132 -4.14 3.18 12.32
N ILE A 133 -3.10 2.94 11.55
CA ILE A 133 -2.98 3.44 10.18
C ILE A 133 -4.08 2.83 9.30
N ILE A 134 -4.27 1.52 9.36
CA ILE A 134 -5.31 0.80 8.61
C ILE A 134 -6.71 1.32 8.98
N GLU A 135 -6.97 1.59 10.25
CA GLU A 135 -8.24 2.16 10.73
C GLU A 135 -8.55 3.55 10.12
N LYS A 136 -7.54 4.25 9.59
CA LYS A 136 -7.70 5.54 8.87
C LYS A 136 -8.07 5.39 7.40
N GLY A 137 -8.17 4.16 6.88
CA GLY A 137 -8.56 3.90 5.49
C GLY A 137 -7.41 3.58 4.54
N TRP A 138 -6.20 3.30 5.04
CA TRP A 138 -5.10 2.79 4.23
C TRP A 138 -5.42 1.38 3.72
N THR A 139 -5.09 1.10 2.46
CA THR A 139 -5.59 -0.07 1.73
C THR A 139 -4.50 -1.02 1.25
N SER A 140 -3.25 -0.69 1.51
CA SER A 140 -2.07 -1.50 1.20
C SER A 140 -0.94 -1.18 2.16
N VAL A 141 -0.09 -2.17 2.47
CA VAL A 141 1.05 -2.01 3.38
C VAL A 141 2.26 -2.73 2.81
N ALA A 142 3.40 -2.02 2.74
CA ALA A 142 4.72 -2.61 2.52
C ALA A 142 5.39 -2.88 3.87
N VAL A 143 5.63 -4.14 4.17
CA VAL A 143 6.35 -4.58 5.37
C VAL A 143 7.83 -4.74 5.03
N ASP A 144 8.67 -3.92 5.62
CA ASP A 144 10.10 -3.88 5.38
C ASP A 144 10.88 -4.25 6.66
N ALA A 145 11.33 -5.50 6.74
CA ALA A 145 12.29 -5.96 7.74
C ALA A 145 13.64 -6.34 7.09
N SER A 146 13.94 -5.82 5.91
CA SER A 146 15.14 -6.14 5.12
C SER A 146 16.47 -5.71 5.77
N HIS A 147 16.41 -4.89 6.81
CA HIS A 147 17.57 -4.43 7.59
C HIS A 147 18.07 -5.43 8.65
N VAL A 148 17.37 -6.55 8.86
CA VAL A 148 17.79 -7.63 9.76
C VAL A 148 18.16 -8.87 8.96
N PRO A 149 18.86 -9.90 9.55
CA PRO A 149 19.19 -11.13 8.85
C PRO A 149 17.97 -11.83 8.22
N ASP A 150 18.16 -12.54 7.11
CA ASP A 150 17.07 -13.11 6.27
C ASP A 150 16.04 -13.91 7.07
N TRP A 151 16.48 -14.72 8.03
CA TRP A 151 15.56 -15.48 8.88
C TRP A 151 14.72 -14.59 9.80
N GLU A 152 15.33 -13.57 10.37
CA GLU A 152 14.62 -12.59 11.21
C GLU A 152 13.66 -11.74 10.36
N ASN A 153 14.10 -11.30 9.16
CA ASN A 153 13.25 -10.63 8.19
C ASN A 153 12.00 -11.48 7.89
N LEU A 154 12.20 -12.76 7.56
CA LEU A 154 11.11 -13.67 7.27
C LEU A 154 10.14 -13.81 8.47
N CYS A 155 10.66 -13.96 9.69
CA CYS A 155 9.86 -14.07 10.91
C CYS A 155 9.09 -12.78 11.22
N TYR A 156 9.74 -11.62 11.17
CA TYR A 156 9.12 -10.33 11.48
C TYR A 156 8.05 -9.98 10.44
N THR A 157 8.35 -10.22 9.16
CA THR A 157 7.38 -10.03 8.08
C THR A 157 6.15 -10.91 8.26
N ARG A 158 6.33 -12.20 8.61
CA ARG A 158 5.21 -13.10 8.95
C ARG A 158 4.35 -12.53 10.06
N ASP A 159 4.97 -12.12 11.17
CA ASP A 159 4.25 -11.69 12.37
C ASP A 159 3.45 -10.41 12.12
N VAL A 160 3.97 -9.49 11.30
CA VAL A 160 3.22 -8.31 10.88
C VAL A 160 2.12 -8.69 9.89
N ALA A 161 2.42 -9.49 8.87
CA ALA A 161 1.47 -9.87 7.82
C ALA A 161 0.24 -10.58 8.39
N MET A 162 0.42 -11.42 9.41
CA MET A 162 -0.69 -12.08 10.12
C MET A 162 -1.64 -11.09 10.83
N ASN A 163 -1.22 -9.84 11.04
CA ASN A 163 -2.02 -8.79 11.64
C ASN A 163 -2.61 -7.81 10.61
N ILE A 164 -2.28 -7.96 9.33
CA ILE A 164 -2.87 -7.19 8.24
C ILE A 164 -4.14 -7.90 7.74
N PRO A 165 -5.29 -7.21 7.66
CA PRO A 165 -6.50 -7.82 7.13
C PRO A 165 -6.32 -8.37 5.71
N PRO A 166 -6.77 -9.60 5.41
CA PRO A 166 -6.49 -10.27 4.13
C PRO A 166 -7.13 -9.62 2.90
N TYR A 167 -8.01 -8.65 3.11
CA TYR A 167 -8.62 -7.87 2.03
C TYR A 167 -7.80 -6.61 1.66
N LEU A 168 -6.67 -6.36 2.30
CA LEU A 168 -5.73 -5.29 1.96
C LEU A 168 -4.59 -5.83 1.08
N GLY A 169 -3.93 -4.93 0.36
CA GLY A 169 -2.70 -5.25 -0.35
C GLY A 169 -1.54 -5.47 0.62
N LEU A 170 -0.72 -6.46 0.34
CA LEU A 170 0.49 -6.78 1.09
C LEU A 170 1.69 -6.72 0.16
N GLU A 171 2.60 -5.82 0.43
CA GLU A 171 3.94 -5.81 -0.14
C GLU A 171 4.94 -6.27 0.92
N VAL A 172 5.95 -6.99 0.49
CA VAL A 172 7.04 -7.46 1.36
C VAL A 172 8.37 -7.16 0.70
N GLU A 173 9.45 -7.04 1.48
CA GLU A 173 10.75 -6.61 0.99
C GLU A 173 11.85 -7.61 1.33
N VAL A 174 12.66 -7.95 0.30
CA VAL A 174 13.82 -8.82 0.41
C VAL A 174 15.08 -8.07 -0.03
N GLY A 175 16.14 -8.19 0.76
CA GLY A 175 17.42 -7.51 0.53
C GLY A 175 17.34 -6.02 0.84
N GLU A 176 18.23 -5.55 1.70
CA GLU A 176 18.45 -4.11 1.87
C GLU A 176 18.97 -3.53 0.56
N ILE A 177 18.72 -2.25 0.28
CA ILE A 177 19.45 -1.51 -0.76
C ILE A 177 20.94 -1.56 -0.39
N LYS A 178 21.65 -2.55 -0.91
CA LYS A 178 23.04 -2.88 -0.55
C LYS A 178 24.01 -2.01 -1.33
N GLY A 179 23.80 -0.76 -1.53
CA GLY A 179 24.72 0.11 -2.26
C GLY A 179 24.96 -0.27 -3.74
N ALA A 180 25.72 0.53 -4.47
CA ALA A 180 25.92 0.32 -5.90
C ALA A 180 26.57 -1.04 -6.19
N GLY A 181 25.81 -1.96 -6.78
CA GLY A 181 26.31 -3.25 -7.31
C GLY A 181 25.86 -4.50 -6.56
N GLU A 182 25.12 -4.40 -5.48
CA GLU A 182 24.55 -5.57 -4.82
C GLU A 182 23.04 -5.67 -5.08
N LEU A 183 22.65 -6.65 -5.87
CA LEU A 183 21.26 -6.93 -6.24
C LEU A 183 20.69 -8.03 -5.35
N SER A 184 19.37 -8.03 -5.17
CA SER A 184 18.69 -9.18 -4.58
C SER A 184 18.88 -10.41 -5.47
N THR A 185 19.18 -11.58 -4.88
CA THR A 185 19.35 -12.82 -5.61
C THR A 185 18.02 -13.57 -5.76
N VAL A 186 17.98 -14.49 -6.73
CA VAL A 186 16.82 -15.38 -6.92
C VAL A 186 16.64 -16.28 -5.70
N GLU A 187 17.74 -16.75 -5.10
CA GLU A 187 17.75 -17.61 -3.92
C GLU A 187 17.16 -16.90 -2.70
N GLU A 188 17.52 -15.63 -2.47
CA GLU A 188 16.92 -14.80 -1.41
C GLU A 188 15.43 -14.63 -1.61
N ALA A 189 14.98 -14.28 -2.82
CA ALA A 189 13.58 -14.13 -3.14
C ALA A 189 12.79 -15.44 -2.96
N LEU A 190 13.33 -16.57 -3.41
CA LEU A 190 12.70 -17.88 -3.26
C LEU A 190 12.63 -18.34 -1.80
N PHE A 191 13.71 -18.14 -1.03
CA PHE A 191 13.71 -18.41 0.40
C PHE A 191 12.60 -17.62 1.11
N PHE A 192 12.55 -16.34 0.85
CA PHE A 192 11.65 -15.41 1.54
C PHE A 192 10.18 -15.64 1.17
N VAL A 193 9.85 -15.63 -0.12
CA VAL A 193 8.47 -15.86 -0.58
C VAL A 193 8.04 -17.28 -0.32
N GLY A 194 8.92 -18.27 -0.51
CA GLY A 194 8.64 -19.67 -0.20
C GLY A 194 8.36 -19.89 1.29
N GLY A 195 9.12 -19.22 2.17
CA GLY A 195 8.90 -19.25 3.62
C GLY A 195 7.56 -18.65 4.03
N LEU A 196 7.19 -17.49 3.48
CA LEU A 196 5.88 -16.87 3.71
C LEU A 196 4.73 -17.77 3.21
N ASN A 197 4.86 -18.33 2.02
CA ASN A 197 3.87 -19.23 1.44
C ASN A 197 3.66 -20.50 2.29
N ALA A 198 4.72 -21.03 2.91
CA ALA A 198 4.61 -22.17 3.82
C ALA A 198 3.75 -21.87 5.06
N TRP A 199 3.59 -20.60 5.41
CA TRP A 199 2.68 -20.13 6.46
C TRP A 199 1.35 -19.60 5.93
N ASN A 200 1.01 -19.88 4.66
CA ASN A 200 -0.19 -19.40 3.97
C ASN A 200 -0.27 -17.86 3.88
N ILE A 201 0.86 -17.18 3.82
CA ILE A 201 0.96 -15.75 3.57
C ILE A 201 1.40 -15.56 2.12
N TYR A 202 0.54 -14.95 1.32
CA TYR A 202 0.75 -14.74 -0.11
C TYR A 202 0.81 -13.23 -0.37
N PRO A 203 2.02 -12.65 -0.43
CA PRO A 203 2.18 -11.22 -0.75
C PRO A 203 1.72 -10.93 -2.18
N ASP A 204 1.19 -9.72 -2.37
CA ASP A 204 0.75 -9.23 -3.67
C ASP A 204 1.92 -8.64 -4.47
N LEU A 205 2.89 -8.05 -3.78
CA LEU A 205 4.10 -7.43 -4.32
C LEU A 205 5.34 -7.86 -3.52
N LEU A 206 6.47 -7.94 -4.23
CA LEU A 206 7.80 -8.17 -3.66
C LEU A 206 8.71 -7.02 -4.10
N ALA A 207 9.19 -6.22 -3.14
CA ALA A 207 10.23 -5.24 -3.37
C ALA A 207 11.61 -5.94 -3.34
N ILE A 208 12.43 -5.61 -4.34
CA ILE A 208 13.78 -6.15 -4.52
C ILE A 208 14.78 -5.02 -4.73
N SER A 209 16.02 -5.20 -4.28
CA SER A 209 17.12 -4.32 -4.65
C SER A 209 17.47 -4.50 -6.13
N ASN A 210 17.59 -3.39 -6.88
CA ASN A 210 17.87 -3.34 -8.31
C ASN A 210 18.93 -2.27 -8.68
#